data_9cb54ccf2bfdc354db8f2fbd205820d2
#
_entry.id   9cb54ccf2bfdc354db8f2fbd205820d2
#
_cell.length_a   1.000
_cell.length_b   1.000
_cell.length_c   1.000
_cell.angle_alpha   90.00
_cell.angle_beta   90.00
_cell.angle_gamma   90.00
#
_symmetry.space_group_name_H-M   'P 1'
#
loop_
_entity.id
_entity.type
_entity.pdbx_description
1 polymer ?
#
loop_
_entity_poly.entity_id
_entity_poly.type
_entity_poly.pdbx_seq_one_letter_code
_entity_poly.pdbx_strand_id
1 'polypeptide(L)'
;NREALKKIHVKRLDNSDVLEVSYTTNDPGIAYQTVVILIDEFNKQYQELRFGETNNVIKHFRHELDSIGKELKISEDSLTQYRVEKQVINYDEETKQVAALNRDYELQYWETRNNYNSTDSLKRELEKRMQLYTEIIQNNNSFILLNSKISELNEKLAMAKYYTNDVVSKATLDSLQRELDTNETALAEAVHKIGYLKYSKEGISNESVIAEWLQQVIAYKKAEAELIVLNKRKLHMAQKYIHFAPIGSTLTRKERMVNINERRYLAILDALNTALLKQKSIQMNSASLKLMNAPYYPLVPS
;
A
#
# COMPACT_ATOMS: atom_id res chain seq x y z
N ASN A 1 -51.05 39.19 -37.19
CA ASN A 1 -50.99 37.70 -37.37
C ASN A 1 -51.82 36.89 -36.33
N ARG A 2 -52.47 37.51 -35.34
CA ARG A 2 -53.42 36.82 -34.44
C ARG A 2 -54.66 36.31 -35.14
N GLU A 3 -55.08 36.99 -36.23
CA GLU A 3 -56.24 36.58 -37.00
C GLU A 3 -56.00 35.34 -37.92
N ALA A 4 -54.76 35.14 -38.35
CA ALA A 4 -54.40 33.94 -39.11
C ALA A 4 -54.44 32.68 -38.23
N LEU A 5 -54.03 32.80 -36.94
CA LEU A 5 -54.08 31.71 -35.97
C LEU A 5 -55.49 31.25 -35.63
N LYS A 6 -56.48 32.14 -35.68
CA LYS A 6 -57.88 31.79 -35.43
C LYS A 6 -58.52 30.94 -36.58
N LYS A 7 -57.92 30.89 -37.76
CA LYS A 7 -58.33 30.09 -38.91
C LYS A 7 -57.74 28.69 -38.94
N ILE A 8 -56.87 28.33 -37.93
CA ILE A 8 -56.35 26.99 -37.82
C ILE A 8 -57.32 26.18 -36.98
N HIS A 9 -57.76 25.06 -37.50
CA HIS A 9 -58.63 24.13 -36.82
C HIS A 9 -57.86 22.81 -36.57
N VAL A 10 -57.81 22.35 -35.34
CA VAL A 10 -57.25 21.07 -34.99
C VAL A 10 -58.36 20.25 -34.35
N LYS A 11 -58.65 19.11 -34.93
CA LYS A 11 -59.71 18.22 -34.47
C LYS A 11 -59.14 16.81 -34.30
N ARG A 12 -59.47 16.16 -33.20
CA ARG A 12 -59.24 14.72 -33.05
C ARG A 12 -60.29 13.94 -33.75
N LEU A 13 -59.95 13.02 -34.62
CA LEU A 13 -60.87 12.16 -35.36
C LEU A 13 -61.35 11.04 -34.42
N ASP A 14 -62.59 11.10 -34.03
CA ASP A 14 -63.24 10.15 -33.12
C ASP A 14 -62.43 9.81 -31.86
N ASN A 15 -62.45 8.58 -31.38
CA ASN A 15 -61.60 8.11 -30.29
C ASN A 15 -60.20 7.62 -30.74
N SER A 16 -59.76 7.98 -31.91
CA SER A 16 -58.48 7.60 -32.49
C SER A 16 -57.36 8.55 -32.02
N ASP A 17 -56.11 8.13 -32.22
CA ASP A 17 -54.90 8.98 -31.99
C ASP A 17 -54.54 9.82 -33.23
N VAL A 18 -55.51 10.06 -34.09
CA VAL A 18 -55.36 10.86 -35.35
C VAL A 18 -55.83 12.29 -35.11
N LEU A 19 -54.98 13.24 -35.46
CA LEU A 19 -55.28 14.67 -35.46
C LEU A 19 -55.47 15.14 -36.90
N GLU A 20 -56.61 15.78 -37.17
CA GLU A 20 -56.88 16.51 -38.44
C GLU A 20 -56.50 17.97 -38.19
N VAL A 21 -55.65 18.50 -39.09
CA VAL A 21 -55.21 19.90 -39.05
C VAL A 21 -55.72 20.52 -40.33
N SER A 22 -56.56 21.56 -40.21
CA SER A 22 -57.08 22.29 -41.38
C SER A 22 -56.85 23.79 -41.18
N TYR A 23 -56.64 24.46 -42.31
CA TYR A 23 -56.48 25.90 -42.39
C TYR A 23 -57.26 26.44 -43.57
N THR A 24 -58.09 27.43 -43.31
CA THR A 24 -58.98 28.01 -44.34
C THR A 24 -58.53 29.42 -44.70
N THR A 25 -58.31 29.69 -46.01
CA THR A 25 -57.96 31.01 -46.55
C THR A 25 -58.33 31.12 -47.96
N ASN A 26 -58.34 32.35 -48.51
CA ASN A 26 -58.70 32.62 -49.89
C ASN A 26 -57.55 32.32 -50.89
N ASP A 27 -56.37 32.11 -50.44
CA ASP A 27 -55.17 31.80 -51.23
C ASP A 27 -54.72 30.35 -51.03
N PRO A 28 -54.76 29.49 -52.06
CA PRO A 28 -54.39 28.09 -51.96
C PRO A 28 -52.89 27.87 -51.63
N GLY A 29 -51.97 28.76 -52.04
CA GLY A 29 -50.57 28.68 -51.77
C GLY A 29 -50.28 28.98 -50.28
N ILE A 30 -50.99 30.00 -49.73
CA ILE A 30 -50.87 30.31 -48.27
C ILE A 30 -51.46 29.16 -47.45
N ALA A 31 -52.58 28.56 -47.91
CA ALA A 31 -53.16 27.41 -47.18
C ALA A 31 -52.17 26.25 -47.05
N TYR A 32 -51.62 25.84 -48.21
CA TYR A 32 -50.66 24.74 -48.27
C TYR A 32 -49.42 24.99 -47.44
N GLN A 33 -48.75 26.13 -47.62
CA GLN A 33 -47.55 26.47 -46.89
C GLN A 33 -47.76 26.57 -45.34
N THR A 34 -48.91 27.14 -44.97
CA THR A 34 -49.24 27.24 -43.50
C THR A 34 -49.40 25.88 -42.86
N VAL A 35 -50.05 24.90 -43.51
CA VAL A 35 -50.23 23.54 -43.01
C VAL A 35 -48.87 22.83 -42.95
N VAL A 36 -48.00 22.98 -43.95
CA VAL A 36 -46.64 22.40 -43.94
C VAL A 36 -45.83 22.94 -42.77
N ILE A 37 -45.79 24.26 -42.57
CA ILE A 37 -45.06 24.89 -41.45
C ILE A 37 -45.65 24.43 -40.12
N LEU A 38 -46.97 24.32 -39.99
CA LEU A 38 -47.60 23.83 -38.76
C LEU A 38 -47.22 22.38 -38.44
N ILE A 39 -47.15 21.51 -39.42
CA ILE A 39 -46.74 20.12 -39.27
C ILE A 39 -45.26 20.04 -38.82
N ASP A 40 -44.39 20.82 -39.46
CA ASP A 40 -42.96 20.85 -39.10
C ASP A 40 -42.74 21.38 -37.70
N GLU A 41 -43.39 22.49 -37.31
CA GLU A 41 -43.27 23.07 -35.98
C GLU A 41 -43.89 22.15 -34.90
N PHE A 42 -45.01 21.50 -35.19
CA PHE A 42 -45.62 20.54 -34.30
C PHE A 42 -44.69 19.33 -34.07
N ASN A 43 -44.09 18.78 -35.10
CA ASN A 43 -43.12 17.71 -35.01
C ASN A 43 -41.93 18.10 -34.11
N LYS A 44 -41.39 19.30 -34.30
CA LYS A 44 -40.31 19.84 -33.52
C LYS A 44 -40.68 20.00 -32.05
N GLN A 45 -41.82 20.64 -31.78
CA GLN A 45 -42.30 20.83 -30.37
C GLN A 45 -42.64 19.51 -29.69
N TYR A 46 -43.21 18.55 -30.41
CA TYR A 46 -43.50 17.24 -29.92
C TYR A 46 -42.21 16.46 -29.54
N GLN A 47 -41.18 16.58 -30.37
CA GLN A 47 -39.86 15.98 -30.02
C GLN A 47 -39.23 16.65 -28.83
N GLU A 48 -39.26 17.97 -28.72
CA GLU A 48 -38.73 18.71 -27.56
C GLU A 48 -39.46 18.33 -26.27
N LEU A 49 -40.79 18.25 -26.28
CA LEU A 49 -41.58 17.84 -25.12
C LEU A 49 -41.27 16.38 -24.70
N ARG A 50 -41.08 15.51 -25.65
CA ARG A 50 -40.92 14.06 -25.38
C ARG A 50 -39.54 13.67 -24.99
N PHE A 51 -38.52 14.33 -25.52
CA PHE A 51 -37.10 14.00 -25.28
C PHE A 51 -36.36 15.02 -24.43
N GLY A 52 -36.93 16.22 -24.25
CA GLY A 52 -36.22 17.33 -23.58
C GLY A 52 -35.77 17.00 -22.20
N GLU A 53 -36.64 16.43 -21.37
CA GLU A 53 -36.28 16.03 -19.98
C GLU A 53 -35.17 14.97 -19.98
N THR A 54 -35.31 13.91 -20.79
CA THR A 54 -34.33 12.82 -20.86
C THR A 54 -32.98 13.31 -21.38
N ASN A 55 -32.99 14.21 -22.39
CA ASN A 55 -31.79 14.84 -22.91
C ASN A 55 -31.07 15.69 -21.87
N ASN A 56 -31.83 16.45 -21.07
CA ASN A 56 -31.26 17.27 -19.99
C ASN A 56 -30.63 16.40 -18.89
N VAL A 57 -31.29 15.31 -18.52
CA VAL A 57 -30.77 14.33 -17.57
C VAL A 57 -29.47 13.69 -18.09
N ILE A 58 -29.44 13.28 -19.37
CA ILE A 58 -28.22 12.72 -19.98
C ILE A 58 -27.09 13.75 -20.03
N LYS A 59 -27.37 15.00 -20.35
CA LYS A 59 -26.37 16.08 -20.34
C LYS A 59 -25.82 16.29 -18.94
N HIS A 60 -26.70 16.31 -17.93
CA HIS A 60 -26.31 16.45 -16.53
C HIS A 60 -25.38 15.31 -16.10
N PHE A 61 -25.76 14.05 -16.32
CA PHE A 61 -24.92 12.91 -15.95
C PHE A 61 -23.59 12.86 -16.70
N ARG A 62 -23.55 13.29 -17.98
CA ARG A 62 -22.28 13.39 -18.73
C ARG A 62 -21.34 14.42 -18.10
N HIS A 63 -21.87 15.58 -17.74
CA HIS A 63 -21.09 16.63 -17.07
C HIS A 63 -20.59 16.17 -15.69
N GLU A 64 -21.47 15.54 -14.92
CA GLU A 64 -21.13 14.97 -13.60
C GLU A 64 -20.08 13.89 -13.72
N LEU A 65 -20.19 12.98 -14.71
CA LEU A 65 -19.22 11.92 -14.98
C LEU A 65 -17.84 12.48 -15.33
N ASP A 66 -17.77 13.53 -16.15
CA ASP A 66 -16.50 14.20 -16.47
C ASP A 66 -15.88 14.85 -15.24
N SER A 67 -16.69 15.50 -14.41
CA SER A 67 -16.24 16.11 -13.15
C SER A 67 -15.67 15.08 -12.18
N ILE A 68 -16.43 14.01 -11.90
CA ILE A 68 -16.01 12.94 -11.00
C ILE A 68 -14.82 12.17 -11.56
N GLY A 69 -14.78 11.97 -12.88
CA GLY A 69 -13.64 11.35 -13.56
C GLY A 69 -12.34 12.12 -13.35
N LYS A 70 -12.40 13.45 -13.37
CA LYS A 70 -11.25 14.32 -13.04
C LYS A 70 -10.85 14.21 -11.57
N GLU A 71 -11.84 14.20 -10.65
CA GLU A 71 -11.57 14.01 -9.21
C GLU A 71 -10.94 12.64 -8.92
N LEU A 72 -11.43 11.59 -9.56
CA LEU A 72 -10.87 10.23 -9.44
C LEU A 72 -9.42 10.22 -9.89
N LYS A 73 -9.15 10.73 -11.09
CA LYS A 73 -7.79 10.81 -11.63
C LYS A 73 -6.83 11.58 -10.70
N ILE A 74 -7.26 12.73 -10.18
CA ILE A 74 -6.45 13.51 -9.22
C ILE A 74 -6.15 12.69 -7.95
N SER A 75 -7.14 11.92 -7.47
CA SER A 75 -6.97 11.07 -6.29
C SER A 75 -6.00 9.92 -6.55
N GLU A 76 -6.08 9.27 -7.71
CA GLU A 76 -5.17 8.20 -8.15
C GLU A 76 -3.75 8.72 -8.36
N ASP A 77 -3.59 9.86 -9.04
CA ASP A 77 -2.29 10.50 -9.24
C ASP A 77 -1.64 10.88 -7.90
N SER A 78 -2.45 11.42 -6.97
CA SER A 78 -2.00 11.77 -5.61
C SER A 78 -1.58 10.55 -4.79
N LEU A 79 -2.27 9.42 -4.92
CA LEU A 79 -1.89 8.15 -4.29
C LEU A 79 -0.58 7.61 -4.88
N THR A 80 -0.49 7.60 -6.21
CA THR A 80 0.68 7.12 -6.94
C THR A 80 1.91 7.96 -6.61
N GLN A 81 1.79 9.29 -6.66
CA GLN A 81 2.88 10.19 -6.29
C GLN A 81 3.36 9.97 -4.86
N TYR A 82 2.44 9.77 -3.92
CA TYR A 82 2.80 9.51 -2.53
C TYR A 82 3.53 8.17 -2.35
N ARG A 83 3.10 7.12 -3.05
CA ARG A 83 3.80 5.81 -3.05
C ARG A 83 5.23 5.94 -3.59
N VAL A 84 5.40 6.66 -4.70
CA VAL A 84 6.73 6.91 -5.29
C VAL A 84 7.61 7.74 -4.35
N GLU A 85 7.07 8.84 -3.79
CA GLU A 85 7.81 9.71 -2.85
C GLU A 85 8.28 8.95 -1.60
N LYS A 86 7.44 8.06 -1.07
CA LYS A 86 7.77 7.24 0.11
C LYS A 86 8.46 5.93 -0.22
N GLN A 87 8.69 5.64 -1.51
CA GLN A 87 9.32 4.40 -1.99
C GLN A 87 8.60 3.13 -1.49
N VAL A 88 7.28 3.18 -1.39
CA VAL A 88 6.44 2.08 -0.94
C VAL A 88 5.67 1.50 -2.12
N ILE A 89 5.91 0.23 -2.41
CA ILE A 89 5.21 -0.50 -3.47
C ILE A 89 3.96 -1.18 -2.90
N ASN A 90 4.15 -1.93 -1.82
CA ASN A 90 3.10 -2.65 -1.13
C ASN A 90 3.29 -2.49 0.38
N TYR A 91 2.56 -1.54 0.97
CA TYR A 91 2.69 -1.21 2.38
C TYR A 91 2.37 -2.39 3.30
N ASP A 92 1.33 -3.16 3.00
CA ASP A 92 0.90 -4.28 3.84
C ASP A 92 1.94 -5.41 3.86
N GLU A 93 2.53 -5.70 2.71
CA GLU A 93 3.58 -6.71 2.63
C GLU A 93 4.89 -6.24 3.28
N GLU A 94 5.29 -5.00 3.04
CA GLU A 94 6.49 -4.42 3.64
C GLU A 94 6.35 -4.33 5.17
N THR A 95 5.18 -3.97 5.70
CA THR A 95 4.95 -3.96 7.16
C THR A 95 4.94 -5.34 7.77
N LYS A 96 4.41 -6.37 7.09
CA LYS A 96 4.51 -7.77 7.52
C LYS A 96 5.97 -8.23 7.60
N GLN A 97 6.78 -7.89 6.59
CA GLN A 97 8.21 -8.21 6.60
C GLN A 97 8.94 -7.51 7.76
N VAL A 98 8.66 -6.22 7.98
CA VAL A 98 9.24 -5.47 9.12
C VAL A 98 8.81 -6.10 10.45
N ALA A 99 7.56 -6.50 10.59
CA ALA A 99 7.04 -7.15 11.79
C ALA A 99 7.70 -8.54 12.03
N ALA A 100 7.88 -9.33 10.96
CA ALA A 100 8.59 -10.61 11.04
C ALA A 100 10.05 -10.43 11.46
N LEU A 101 10.77 -9.48 10.84
CA LEU A 101 12.15 -9.14 11.20
C LEU A 101 12.27 -8.65 12.66
N ASN A 102 11.30 -7.91 13.17
CA ASN A 102 11.29 -7.46 14.57
C ASN A 102 11.08 -8.64 15.52
N ARG A 103 10.20 -9.57 15.18
CA ARG A 103 9.97 -10.78 15.97
C ARG A 103 11.22 -11.66 16.05
N ASP A 104 11.89 -11.88 14.91
CA ASP A 104 13.13 -12.65 14.86
C ASP A 104 14.24 -11.97 15.67
N TYR A 105 14.32 -10.64 15.59
CA TYR A 105 15.22 -9.84 16.41
C TYR A 105 14.94 -10.03 17.90
N GLU A 106 13.70 -9.94 18.34
CA GLU A 106 13.34 -10.09 19.75
C GLU A 106 13.71 -11.48 20.29
N LEU A 107 13.45 -12.53 19.53
CA LEU A 107 13.84 -13.89 19.90
C LEU A 107 15.37 -14.00 20.07
N GLN A 108 16.14 -13.53 19.09
CA GLN A 108 17.62 -13.53 19.14
C GLN A 108 18.14 -12.69 20.32
N TYR A 109 17.55 -11.54 20.58
CA TYR A 109 17.92 -10.66 21.68
C TYR A 109 17.73 -11.35 23.05
N TRP A 110 16.57 -11.95 23.27
CA TRP A 110 16.28 -12.64 24.54
C TRP A 110 17.16 -13.88 24.73
N GLU A 111 17.41 -14.65 23.69
CA GLU A 111 18.31 -15.79 23.70
C GLU A 111 19.75 -15.37 24.06
N THR A 112 20.27 -14.37 23.37
CA THR A 112 21.61 -13.83 23.62
C THR A 112 21.70 -13.21 25.01
N ARG A 113 20.66 -12.51 25.47
CA ARG A 113 20.58 -11.91 26.78
C ARG A 113 20.63 -12.96 27.91
N ASN A 114 19.90 -14.07 27.72
CA ASN A 114 19.91 -15.18 28.64
C ASN A 114 21.29 -15.84 28.66
N ASN A 115 21.92 -16.07 27.53
CA ASN A 115 23.27 -16.60 27.42
C ASN A 115 24.29 -15.68 28.14
N TYR A 116 24.21 -14.37 27.89
CA TYR A 116 25.07 -13.39 28.58
C TYR A 116 24.94 -13.46 30.11
N ASN A 117 23.72 -13.46 30.63
CA ASN A 117 23.47 -13.50 32.05
C ASN A 117 23.93 -14.83 32.65
N SER A 118 23.70 -15.95 32.01
CA SER A 118 24.08 -17.28 32.44
C SER A 118 25.61 -17.42 32.48
N THR A 119 26.28 -17.04 31.39
CA THR A 119 27.74 -17.12 31.31
C THR A 119 28.44 -16.15 32.26
N ASP A 120 27.90 -14.94 32.49
CA ASP A 120 28.44 -14.01 33.50
C ASP A 120 28.32 -14.57 34.90
N SER A 121 27.19 -15.18 35.25
CA SER A 121 26.98 -15.80 36.56
C SER A 121 27.92 -16.96 36.79
N LEU A 122 28.07 -17.87 35.82
CA LEU A 122 28.98 -19.01 35.90
C LEU A 122 30.45 -18.55 35.94
N LYS A 123 30.83 -17.60 35.11
CA LYS A 123 32.16 -16.99 35.12
C LYS A 123 32.51 -16.45 36.51
N ARG A 124 31.64 -15.65 37.14
CA ARG A 124 31.85 -15.08 38.48
C ARG A 124 31.91 -16.13 39.56
N GLU A 125 31.13 -17.20 39.46
CA GLU A 125 31.17 -18.32 40.39
C GLU A 125 32.52 -19.03 40.34
N LEU A 126 33.04 -19.32 39.12
CA LEU A 126 34.34 -19.93 38.90
C LEU A 126 35.48 -18.99 39.33
N GLU A 127 35.39 -17.69 39.08
CA GLU A 127 36.33 -16.66 39.56
C GLU A 127 36.46 -16.68 41.10
N LYS A 128 35.34 -16.80 41.83
CA LYS A 128 35.36 -16.94 43.27
C LYS A 128 36.08 -18.20 43.72
N ARG A 129 35.95 -19.31 43.01
CA ARG A 129 36.65 -20.56 43.30
C ARG A 129 38.15 -20.49 43.01
N MET A 130 38.51 -19.75 41.94
CA MET A 130 39.89 -19.58 41.48
C MET A 130 40.68 -18.54 42.26
N GLN A 131 40.02 -17.54 42.87
CA GLN A 131 40.63 -16.45 43.68
C GLN A 131 41.87 -15.82 43.03
N LEU A 132 43.05 -15.98 43.66
CA LEU A 132 44.32 -15.41 43.20
C LEU A 132 44.73 -15.80 41.76
N TYR A 133 44.31 -16.97 41.27
CA TYR A 133 44.61 -17.38 39.88
C TYR A 133 43.94 -16.53 38.86
N THR A 134 42.74 -16.08 39.12
CA THR A 134 41.99 -15.18 38.22
C THR A 134 42.75 -13.87 38.07
N GLU A 135 43.26 -13.28 39.16
CA GLU A 135 44.00 -12.02 39.07
C GLU A 135 45.31 -12.17 38.27
N ILE A 136 46.05 -13.30 38.47
CA ILE A 136 47.28 -13.57 37.72
C ILE A 136 46.99 -13.70 36.21
N ILE A 137 45.94 -14.43 35.85
CA ILE A 137 45.56 -14.62 34.45
C ILE A 137 45.06 -13.30 33.83
N GLN A 138 44.19 -12.58 34.51
CA GLN A 138 43.60 -11.34 34.01
C GLN A 138 44.62 -10.20 33.87
N ASN A 139 45.68 -10.20 34.65
CA ASN A 139 46.77 -9.23 34.57
C ASN A 139 47.86 -9.64 33.55
N ASN A 140 47.73 -10.78 32.90
CA ASN A 140 48.70 -11.22 31.91
C ASN A 140 48.47 -10.50 30.55
N ASN A 141 49.53 -9.88 30.02
CA ASN A 141 49.44 -9.11 28.76
C ASN A 141 48.98 -9.94 27.57
N SER A 142 49.39 -11.20 27.46
CA SER A 142 48.95 -12.09 26.39
C SER A 142 47.45 -12.39 26.48
N PHE A 143 46.93 -12.60 27.71
CA PHE A 143 45.51 -12.82 27.96
C PHE A 143 44.70 -11.58 27.57
N ILE A 144 45.12 -10.39 27.99
CA ILE A 144 44.45 -9.12 27.71
C ILE A 144 44.38 -8.90 26.20
N LEU A 145 45.49 -9.08 25.48
CA LEU A 145 45.56 -8.86 24.03
C LEU A 145 44.66 -9.83 23.24
N LEU A 146 44.78 -11.12 23.56
CA LEU A 146 43.98 -12.16 22.89
C LEU A 146 42.49 -12.02 23.19
N ASN A 147 42.12 -11.73 24.43
CA ASN A 147 40.73 -11.49 24.84
C ASN A 147 40.12 -10.27 24.14
N SER A 148 40.91 -9.19 23.97
CA SER A 148 40.49 -8.02 23.19
C SER A 148 40.27 -8.36 21.72
N LYS A 149 41.18 -9.14 21.11
CA LYS A 149 41.07 -9.55 19.71
C LYS A 149 39.88 -10.49 19.48
N ILE A 150 39.62 -11.41 20.39
CA ILE A 150 38.43 -12.27 20.37
C ILE A 150 37.17 -11.45 20.46
N SER A 151 37.10 -10.42 21.33
CA SER A 151 35.95 -9.50 21.40
C SER A 151 35.71 -8.77 20.06
N GLU A 152 36.76 -8.25 19.42
CA GLU A 152 36.68 -7.57 18.13
C GLU A 152 36.19 -8.51 17.01
N LEU A 153 36.74 -9.73 16.97
CA LEU A 153 36.33 -10.71 15.98
C LEU A 153 34.88 -11.16 16.16
N ASN A 154 34.44 -11.36 17.40
CA ASN A 154 33.03 -11.66 17.71
C ASN A 154 32.09 -10.51 17.31
N GLU A 155 32.51 -9.23 17.53
CA GLU A 155 31.71 -8.09 17.06
C GLU A 155 31.61 -8.05 15.52
N LYS A 156 32.72 -8.27 14.81
CA LYS A 156 32.73 -8.36 13.33
C LYS A 156 31.83 -9.49 12.83
N LEU A 157 31.92 -10.66 13.46
CA LEU A 157 31.09 -11.81 13.10
C LEU A 157 29.61 -11.57 13.39
N ALA A 158 29.28 -10.98 14.52
CA ALA A 158 27.92 -10.59 14.87
C ALA A 158 27.38 -9.50 13.93
N MET A 159 28.19 -8.52 13.54
CA MET A 159 27.82 -7.52 12.54
C MET A 159 27.52 -8.17 11.19
N ALA A 160 28.37 -9.08 10.73
CA ALA A 160 28.16 -9.81 9.51
C ALA A 160 26.89 -10.70 9.54
N LYS A 161 26.56 -11.28 10.69
CA LYS A 161 25.41 -12.17 10.87
C LYS A 161 24.09 -11.42 11.02
N TYR A 162 24.08 -10.32 11.75
CA TYR A 162 22.84 -9.70 12.20
C TYR A 162 22.54 -8.31 11.60
N TYR A 163 23.53 -7.61 11.07
CA TYR A 163 23.38 -6.21 10.68
C TYR A 163 23.47 -5.95 9.18
N THR A 164 24.26 -6.71 8.43
CA THR A 164 24.41 -6.52 6.98
C THR A 164 23.25 -7.16 6.22
N ASN A 165 22.51 -6.33 5.50
CA ASN A 165 21.51 -6.80 4.50
C ASN A 165 22.20 -7.34 3.22
N ASP A 166 23.48 -7.02 3.02
CA ASP A 166 24.26 -7.54 1.92
C ASP A 166 24.71 -8.97 2.26
N VAL A 167 24.62 -9.82 1.24
CA VAL A 167 25.08 -11.19 1.32
C VAL A 167 26.59 -11.16 1.60
N VAL A 168 26.96 -11.13 2.89
CA VAL A 168 28.35 -11.36 3.28
C VAL A 168 28.76 -12.69 2.71
N SER A 169 29.80 -12.69 1.91
CA SER A 169 30.28 -13.93 1.27
C SER A 169 30.53 -14.98 2.35
N LYS A 170 30.03 -16.19 2.13
CA LYS A 170 30.28 -17.33 3.00
C LYS A 170 31.78 -17.49 3.29
N ALA A 171 32.63 -17.21 2.29
CA ALA A 171 34.09 -17.22 2.44
C ALA A 171 34.59 -16.20 3.49
N THR A 172 33.98 -15.03 3.59
CA THR A 172 34.33 -14.01 4.59
C THR A 172 33.92 -14.45 5.99
N LEU A 173 32.72 -15.04 6.14
CA LEU A 173 32.29 -15.60 7.42
C LEU A 173 33.19 -16.75 7.88
N ASP A 174 33.53 -17.66 6.98
CA ASP A 174 34.42 -18.79 7.24
C ASP A 174 35.84 -18.32 7.60
N SER A 175 36.33 -17.23 6.99
CA SER A 175 37.63 -16.66 7.33
C SER A 175 37.67 -16.04 8.74
N LEU A 176 36.61 -15.26 9.07
CA LEU A 176 36.46 -14.67 10.41
C LEU A 176 36.33 -15.74 11.51
N GLN A 177 35.58 -16.81 11.20
CA GLN A 177 35.43 -17.93 12.13
C GLN A 177 36.77 -18.63 12.37
N ARG A 178 37.55 -18.93 11.32
CA ARG A 178 38.89 -19.53 11.47
C ARG A 178 39.86 -18.65 12.29
N GLU A 179 39.84 -17.33 12.04
CA GLU A 179 40.66 -16.40 12.79
C GLU A 179 40.24 -16.37 14.26
N LEU A 180 38.94 -16.43 14.55
CA LEU A 180 38.38 -16.53 15.90
C LEU A 180 38.86 -17.82 16.57
N ASP A 181 38.66 -18.98 15.93
CA ASP A 181 39.06 -20.30 16.46
C ASP A 181 40.57 -20.34 16.74
N THR A 182 41.40 -19.73 15.91
CA THR A 182 42.86 -19.65 16.10
C THR A 182 43.20 -18.81 17.33
N ASN A 183 42.54 -17.68 17.55
CA ASN A 183 42.77 -16.83 18.71
C ASN A 183 42.22 -17.45 20.00
N GLU A 184 41.11 -18.18 19.97
CA GLU A 184 40.57 -18.92 21.12
C GLU A 184 41.53 -20.05 21.51
N THR A 185 42.11 -20.78 20.55
CA THR A 185 43.13 -21.79 20.82
C THR A 185 44.38 -21.18 21.43
N ALA A 186 44.87 -20.05 20.86
CA ALA A 186 46.02 -19.33 21.42
C ALA A 186 45.77 -18.82 22.85
N LEU A 187 44.52 -18.37 23.11
CA LEU A 187 44.13 -17.96 24.48
C LEU A 187 44.15 -19.14 25.46
N ALA A 188 43.62 -20.31 25.03
CA ALA A 188 43.65 -21.53 25.84
C ALA A 188 45.09 -21.96 26.17
N GLU A 189 45.98 -21.94 25.16
CA GLU A 189 47.41 -22.25 25.39
C GLU A 189 48.09 -21.25 26.33
N ALA A 190 47.81 -19.94 26.18
CA ALA A 190 48.36 -18.91 27.05
C ALA A 190 47.91 -19.11 28.53
N VAL A 191 46.62 -19.37 28.72
CA VAL A 191 46.02 -19.63 30.03
C VAL A 191 46.59 -20.92 30.64
N HIS A 192 46.75 -21.98 29.82
CA HIS A 192 47.34 -23.24 30.28
C HIS A 192 48.80 -23.07 30.75
N LYS A 193 49.59 -22.28 30.02
CA LYS A 193 50.98 -21.95 30.43
C LYS A 193 51.04 -21.21 31.76
N ILE A 194 50.07 -20.34 32.04
CA ILE A 194 49.98 -19.62 33.34
C ILE A 194 49.48 -20.57 34.43
N GLY A 195 48.57 -21.49 34.12
CA GLY A 195 47.93 -22.44 35.06
C GLY A 195 48.80 -23.57 35.55
N TYR A 196 50.08 -23.71 35.08
CA TYR A 196 51.01 -24.76 35.51
C TYR A 196 51.37 -24.66 36.97
N LEU A 197 50.87 -23.68 37.70
CA LEU A 197 51.12 -23.49 39.12
C LEU A 197 50.08 -24.22 40.02
N LYS A 198 50.32 -25.53 40.17
CA LYS A 198 50.01 -26.39 41.33
C LYS A 198 48.61 -26.33 41.98
N TYR A 199 48.15 -27.56 42.23
CA TYR A 199 47.05 -28.05 43.08
C TYR A 199 46.47 -27.08 44.09
N SER A 200 45.14 -27.01 44.16
CA SER A 200 44.45 -26.39 45.30
C SER A 200 44.74 -27.20 46.60
N LYS A 201 44.61 -26.55 47.77
CA LYS A 201 44.73 -27.19 49.08
C LYS A 201 43.76 -28.37 49.30
N GLU A 202 42.74 -28.52 48.40
CA GLU A 202 41.68 -29.53 48.49
C GLU A 202 41.84 -30.68 47.50
N GLY A 203 42.97 -30.78 46.80
CA GLY A 203 43.28 -31.93 45.92
C GLY A 203 42.49 -31.99 44.60
N ILE A 204 41.72 -30.99 44.29
CA ILE A 204 40.98 -30.85 42.97
C ILE A 204 41.96 -30.25 41.99
N SER A 205 42.07 -30.86 40.81
CA SER A 205 42.88 -30.31 39.71
C SER A 205 42.33 -28.94 39.29
N ASN A 206 43.13 -27.90 39.54
CA ASN A 206 42.78 -26.53 39.10
C ASN A 206 42.62 -26.42 37.57
N GLU A 207 43.18 -27.37 36.82
CA GLU A 207 43.16 -27.40 35.37
C GLU A 207 41.74 -27.52 34.80
N SER A 208 40.87 -28.35 35.38
CA SER A 208 39.49 -28.50 34.94
C SER A 208 38.66 -27.24 35.22
N VAL A 209 38.88 -26.59 36.37
CA VAL A 209 38.18 -25.35 36.75
C VAL A 209 38.63 -24.18 35.88
N ILE A 210 39.93 -24.12 35.56
CA ILE A 210 40.51 -23.10 34.65
C ILE A 210 39.96 -23.28 33.25
N ALA A 211 39.88 -24.52 32.74
CA ALA A 211 39.32 -24.80 31.43
C ALA A 211 37.83 -24.41 31.34
N GLU A 212 37.05 -24.77 32.36
CA GLU A 212 35.62 -24.39 32.42
C GLU A 212 35.46 -22.87 32.53
N TRP A 213 36.25 -22.19 33.35
CA TRP A 213 36.24 -20.73 33.45
C TRP A 213 36.56 -20.06 32.11
N LEU A 214 37.60 -20.52 31.42
CA LEU A 214 37.98 -20.01 30.10
C LEU A 214 36.85 -20.16 29.09
N GLN A 215 36.19 -21.32 29.08
CA GLN A 215 35.02 -21.56 28.22
C GLN A 215 33.91 -20.55 28.52
N GLN A 216 33.65 -20.24 29.81
CA GLN A 216 32.64 -19.24 30.19
C GLN A 216 33.06 -17.81 29.78
N VAL A 217 34.37 -17.49 29.90
CA VAL A 217 34.92 -16.19 29.46
C VAL A 217 34.71 -15.99 27.96
N ILE A 218 35.02 -16.99 27.12
CA ILE A 218 34.82 -16.94 25.66
C ILE A 218 33.34 -16.80 25.34
N ALA A 219 32.47 -17.63 25.92
CA ALA A 219 31.05 -17.58 25.75
C ALA A 219 30.43 -16.24 26.17
N TYR A 220 30.88 -15.68 27.31
CA TYR A 220 30.49 -14.37 27.77
C TYR A 220 30.87 -13.27 26.77
N LYS A 221 32.12 -13.29 26.27
CA LYS A 221 32.60 -12.30 25.29
C LYS A 221 31.84 -12.37 23.95
N LYS A 222 31.49 -13.56 23.52
CA LYS A 222 30.65 -13.76 22.35
C LYS A 222 29.27 -13.16 22.58
N ALA A 223 28.58 -13.47 23.65
CA ALA A 223 27.27 -12.96 23.97
C ALA A 223 27.27 -11.43 24.18
N GLU A 224 28.35 -10.89 24.81
CA GLU A 224 28.55 -9.43 24.95
C GLU A 224 28.61 -8.73 23.57
N ALA A 225 29.44 -9.24 22.67
CA ALA A 225 29.59 -8.71 21.31
C ALA A 225 28.26 -8.78 20.50
N GLU A 226 27.57 -9.93 20.57
CA GLU A 226 26.28 -10.11 19.95
C GLU A 226 25.23 -9.13 20.49
N LEU A 227 25.18 -8.89 21.82
CA LEU A 227 24.26 -7.91 22.40
C LEU A 227 24.52 -6.47 21.95
N ILE A 228 25.80 -6.08 21.80
CA ILE A 228 26.17 -4.75 21.30
C ILE A 228 25.55 -4.56 19.87
N VAL A 229 25.73 -5.55 19.02
CA VAL A 229 25.20 -5.50 17.65
C VAL A 229 23.68 -5.54 17.61
N LEU A 230 23.07 -6.40 18.42
CA LEU A 230 21.61 -6.48 18.52
C LEU A 230 21.00 -5.18 19.05
N ASN A 231 21.64 -4.50 20.01
CA ASN A 231 21.18 -3.18 20.47
C ASN A 231 21.25 -2.11 19.35
N LYS A 232 22.32 -2.11 18.54
CA LYS A 232 22.40 -1.23 17.35
C LYS A 232 21.27 -1.53 16.37
N ARG A 233 20.98 -2.82 16.12
CA ARG A 233 19.86 -3.25 15.26
C ARG A 233 18.50 -2.81 15.81
N LYS A 234 18.29 -2.86 17.13
CA LYS A 234 17.06 -2.38 17.77
C LYS A 234 16.78 -0.91 17.45
N LEU A 235 17.78 -0.05 17.57
CA LEU A 235 17.64 1.37 17.25
C LEU A 235 17.28 1.57 15.79
N HIS A 236 17.90 0.84 14.89
CA HIS A 236 17.57 0.90 13.47
C HIS A 236 16.14 0.43 13.15
N MET A 237 15.67 -0.64 13.79
CA MET A 237 14.30 -1.12 13.65
C MET A 237 13.27 -0.12 14.20
N ALA A 238 13.56 0.49 15.36
CA ALA A 238 12.71 1.52 15.93
C ALA A 238 12.57 2.75 14.99
N GLN A 239 13.67 3.17 14.35
CA GLN A 239 13.64 4.24 13.36
C GLN A 239 12.81 3.87 12.13
N LYS A 240 12.94 2.64 11.61
CA LYS A 240 12.08 2.14 10.53
C LYS A 240 10.61 2.18 10.93
N TYR A 241 10.27 1.71 12.11
CA TYR A 241 8.90 1.70 12.60
C TYR A 241 8.28 3.12 12.68
N ILE A 242 9.04 4.07 13.24
CA ILE A 242 8.62 5.49 13.30
C ILE A 242 8.43 6.07 11.90
N HIS A 243 9.24 5.67 10.92
CA HIS A 243 9.10 6.10 9.54
C HIS A 243 7.85 5.51 8.86
N PHE A 244 7.58 4.21 9.05
CA PHE A 244 6.47 3.51 8.40
C PHE A 244 5.09 3.84 8.98
N ALA A 245 4.97 4.08 10.29
CA ALA A 245 3.68 4.32 10.94
C ALA A 245 2.85 5.47 10.33
N PRO A 246 3.40 6.69 10.08
CA PRO A 246 2.65 7.78 9.46
C PRO A 246 2.34 7.53 7.97
N ILE A 247 3.17 6.72 7.28
CA ILE A 247 2.96 6.38 5.88
C ILE A 247 1.67 5.57 5.73
N GLY A 248 1.47 4.55 6.56
CA GLY A 248 0.29 3.68 6.50
C GLY A 248 -1.02 4.43 6.68
N SER A 249 -1.10 5.31 7.67
CA SER A 249 -2.31 6.09 7.92
C SER A 249 -2.65 7.03 6.75
N THR A 250 -1.64 7.62 6.12
CA THR A 250 -1.82 8.49 4.96
C THR A 250 -2.19 7.70 3.71
N LEU A 251 -1.57 6.53 3.47
CA LEU A 251 -1.93 5.63 2.38
C LEU A 251 -3.38 5.19 2.49
N THR A 252 -3.80 4.66 3.64
CA THR A 252 -5.18 4.22 3.88
C THR A 252 -6.18 5.34 3.63
N ARG A 253 -5.86 6.59 4.02
CA ARG A 253 -6.71 7.74 3.74
C ARG A 253 -6.81 8.05 2.24
N LYS A 254 -5.69 8.02 1.52
CA LYS A 254 -5.66 8.24 0.06
C LYS A 254 -6.38 7.13 -0.71
N GLU A 255 -6.17 5.88 -0.35
CA GLU A 255 -6.86 4.71 -0.92
C GLU A 255 -8.36 4.77 -0.69
N ARG A 256 -8.80 5.20 0.50
CA ARG A 256 -10.21 5.43 0.78
C ARG A 256 -10.80 6.51 -0.12
N MET A 257 -10.05 7.58 -0.40
CA MET A 257 -10.51 8.65 -1.28
C MET A 257 -10.67 8.17 -2.73
N VAL A 258 -9.70 7.39 -3.23
CA VAL A 258 -9.81 6.73 -4.55
C VAL A 258 -11.05 5.84 -4.59
N ASN A 259 -11.25 4.96 -3.61
CA ASN A 259 -12.42 4.06 -3.55
C ASN A 259 -13.75 4.80 -3.48
N ILE A 260 -13.82 5.94 -2.77
CA ILE A 260 -15.04 6.76 -2.72
C ILE A 260 -15.32 7.37 -4.09
N ASN A 261 -14.32 7.95 -4.74
CA ASN A 261 -14.48 8.59 -6.05
C ASN A 261 -14.77 7.56 -7.14
N GLU A 262 -14.17 6.38 -7.08
CA GLU A 262 -14.46 5.26 -7.97
C GLU A 262 -15.92 4.80 -7.85
N ARG A 263 -16.42 4.61 -6.64
CA ARG A 263 -17.83 4.24 -6.42
C ARG A 263 -18.80 5.32 -6.92
N ARG A 264 -18.48 6.59 -6.70
CA ARG A 264 -19.27 7.71 -7.23
C ARG A 264 -19.28 7.70 -8.76
N TYR A 265 -18.11 7.52 -9.38
CA TYR A 265 -17.97 7.42 -10.84
C TYR A 265 -18.82 6.30 -11.42
N LEU A 266 -18.72 5.09 -10.86
CA LEU A 266 -19.50 3.93 -11.30
C LEU A 266 -21.00 4.14 -11.12
N ALA A 267 -21.44 4.75 -10.02
CA ALA A 267 -22.85 5.05 -9.78
C ALA A 267 -23.42 6.05 -10.81
N ILE A 268 -22.68 7.09 -11.16
CA ILE A 268 -23.10 8.07 -12.18
C ILE A 268 -23.06 7.45 -13.59
N LEU A 269 -22.07 6.59 -13.87
CA LEU A 269 -22.00 5.85 -15.13
C LEU A 269 -23.23 4.95 -15.32
N ASP A 270 -23.65 4.24 -14.27
CA ASP A 270 -24.83 3.39 -14.29
C ASP A 270 -26.12 4.22 -14.48
N ALA A 271 -26.25 5.36 -13.80
CA ALA A 271 -27.35 6.29 -13.98
C ALA A 271 -27.41 6.85 -15.41
N LEU A 272 -26.26 7.20 -16.00
CA LEU A 272 -26.16 7.64 -17.39
C LEU A 272 -26.61 6.54 -18.35
N ASN A 273 -26.13 5.32 -18.17
CA ASN A 273 -26.51 4.16 -18.98
C ASN A 273 -28.03 3.90 -18.90
N THR A 274 -28.59 3.98 -17.71
CA THR A 274 -30.04 3.85 -17.50
C THR A 274 -30.82 4.95 -18.23
N ALA A 275 -30.35 6.20 -18.16
CA ALA A 275 -30.97 7.31 -18.87
C ALA A 275 -30.90 7.14 -20.42
N LEU A 276 -29.76 6.65 -20.91
CA LEU A 276 -29.56 6.35 -22.35
C LEU A 276 -30.47 5.21 -22.82
N LEU A 277 -30.61 4.15 -22.02
CA LEU A 277 -31.53 3.03 -22.31
C LEU A 277 -32.98 3.52 -22.34
N LYS A 278 -33.37 4.37 -21.37
CA LYS A 278 -34.71 4.99 -21.35
C LYS A 278 -34.94 5.83 -22.62
N GLN A 279 -33.99 6.67 -23.02
CA GLN A 279 -34.06 7.44 -24.24
C GLN A 279 -34.28 6.53 -25.47
N LYS A 280 -33.46 5.47 -25.58
CA LYS A 280 -33.55 4.51 -26.67
C LYS A 280 -34.91 3.77 -26.70
N SER A 281 -35.40 3.37 -25.50
CA SER A 281 -36.73 2.75 -25.37
C SER A 281 -37.85 3.69 -25.82
N ILE A 282 -37.78 4.98 -25.43
CA ILE A 282 -38.74 5.99 -25.90
C ILE A 282 -38.64 6.15 -27.42
N GLN A 283 -37.45 6.14 -28.00
CA GLN A 283 -37.28 6.23 -29.47
C GLN A 283 -37.85 5.00 -30.19
N MET A 284 -37.66 3.81 -29.67
CA MET A 284 -38.16 2.57 -30.25
C MET A 284 -39.68 2.40 -30.11
N ASN A 285 -40.22 2.80 -28.96
CA ASN A 285 -41.66 2.70 -28.67
C ASN A 285 -42.45 3.91 -29.11
N SER A 286 -41.81 4.98 -29.60
CA SER A 286 -42.49 6.10 -30.14
C SER A 286 -43.06 5.70 -31.50
N ALA A 287 -44.36 5.52 -31.55
CA ALA A 287 -45.04 5.74 -32.80
C ALA A 287 -44.59 7.11 -33.36
N SER A 288 -43.71 7.09 -34.34
CA SER A 288 -43.32 8.31 -35.04
C SER A 288 -44.62 8.98 -35.47
N LEU A 289 -44.77 10.28 -35.21
CA LEU A 289 -45.85 11.05 -35.84
C LEU A 289 -45.80 10.72 -37.33
N LYS A 290 -46.77 9.98 -37.77
CA LYS A 290 -46.83 9.53 -39.14
C LYS A 290 -47.85 10.43 -39.87
N LEU A 291 -47.38 11.14 -40.85
CA LEU A 291 -48.26 11.87 -41.70
C LEU A 291 -49.13 10.86 -42.47
N MET A 292 -50.42 10.79 -42.12
CA MET A 292 -51.34 9.87 -42.75
C MET A 292 -51.68 10.33 -44.18
N ASN A 293 -51.93 11.62 -44.31
CA ASN A 293 -52.19 12.26 -45.60
C ASN A 293 -51.27 13.47 -45.79
N ALA A 294 -50.54 13.53 -46.88
CA ALA A 294 -49.74 14.69 -47.22
C ALA A 294 -50.67 15.92 -47.45
N PRO A 295 -50.19 17.11 -47.02
CA PRO A 295 -50.93 18.35 -47.39
C PRO A 295 -51.16 18.39 -48.91
N TYR A 296 -52.33 18.59 -49.30
CA TYR A 296 -52.65 18.76 -50.74
C TYR A 296 -52.88 20.23 -51.08
N TYR A 297 -52.52 20.60 -52.30
CA TYR A 297 -52.76 21.94 -52.83
C TYR A 297 -54.20 22.02 -53.30
N PRO A 298 -55.07 22.89 -52.73
CA PRO A 298 -56.49 22.97 -53.15
C PRO A 298 -56.58 23.58 -54.47
N LEU A 299 -57.20 22.83 -55.45
CA LEU A 299 -57.44 23.27 -56.81
C LEU A 299 -58.85 23.87 -57.02
N VAL A 300 -59.75 23.66 -56.08
CA VAL A 300 -61.10 24.11 -56.06
C VAL A 300 -61.44 24.78 -54.75
N PRO A 301 -62.10 25.96 -54.71
CA PRO A 301 -62.58 26.55 -53.49
C PRO A 301 -63.55 25.63 -52.75
N SER A 302 -63.31 25.39 -51.50
CA SER A 302 -64.21 24.61 -50.62
C SER A 302 -65.32 25.41 -50.06
#